data_fa6ee499e13166b41f410a10e84a19a1
#
_entry.id   fa6ee499e13166b41f410a10e84a19a1
#
_cell.length_a   1.000
_cell.length_b   1.000
_cell.length_c   1.000
_cell.angle_alpha   90.00
_cell.angle_beta   90.00
_cell.angle_gamma   90.00
#
_symmetry.space_group_name_H-M   'P 1'
#
loop_
_entity.id
_entity.type
_entity.pdbx_description
1 polymer ?
#
loop_
_entity_poly.entity_id
_entity_poly.type
_entity_poly.pdbx_seq_one_letter_code
_entity_poly.pdbx_strand_id
1 'polypeptide(L)'
;MTTKVGEHITLDIIGTKREYDSVFFEKLVYKIAKIAKVTVLEISKYKFEPQGFTLVALLAESHISFHTFPEKGIISFDFFTCAKISPSVALDVIKDEIEHSQIITKEFNIDTVDLYHDNYSSPGLKKSYVVNNVIENFKSKVGQHIEILELEQFGKALFI
;
A
#
# COMPACT_ATOMS: atom_id res chain seq x y z
N MET A 1 13.45 14.30 -3.23
CA MET A 1 13.51 13.00 -2.49
C MET A 1 12.09 12.55 -2.21
N THR A 2 11.71 11.39 -2.71
CA THR A 2 10.44 10.78 -2.34
C THR A 2 10.50 10.33 -0.89
N THR A 3 9.49 10.63 -0.11
CA THR A 3 9.36 10.17 1.28
C THR A 3 8.26 9.12 1.33
N LYS A 4 8.60 7.92 1.77
CA LYS A 4 7.65 6.84 1.95
C LYS A 4 6.57 7.26 2.96
N VAL A 5 5.32 7.22 2.54
CA VAL A 5 4.14 7.56 3.35
C VAL A 5 3.53 6.30 3.97
N GLY A 6 3.53 5.19 3.22
CA GLY A 6 2.98 3.93 3.69
C GLY A 6 3.29 2.78 2.76
N GLU A 7 2.97 1.58 3.21
CA GLU A 7 3.04 0.34 2.44
C GLU A 7 1.68 -0.35 2.46
N HIS A 8 1.40 -1.04 1.37
CA HIS A 8 0.17 -1.78 1.18
C HIS A 8 0.49 -3.16 0.61
N ILE A 9 -0.01 -4.21 1.25
CA ILE A 9 0.06 -5.58 0.74
C ILE A 9 -1.35 -6.12 0.56
N THR A 10 -1.60 -6.77 -0.57
CA THR A 10 -2.81 -7.56 -0.79
C THR A 10 -2.44 -9.00 -1.07
N LEU A 11 -3.20 -9.94 -0.51
CA LEU A 11 -3.04 -11.37 -0.72
C LEU A 11 -4.37 -11.98 -1.17
N ASP A 12 -4.32 -12.74 -2.27
CA ASP A 12 -5.39 -13.66 -2.62
C ASP A 12 -4.94 -15.08 -2.24
N ILE A 13 -5.58 -15.64 -1.22
CA ILE A 13 -5.29 -16.95 -0.64
C ILE A 13 -6.25 -17.94 -1.28
N ILE A 14 -5.72 -18.86 -2.09
CA ILE A 14 -6.50 -19.73 -2.97
C ILE A 14 -6.40 -21.18 -2.52
N GLY A 15 -7.49 -21.93 -2.68
CA GLY A 15 -7.55 -23.37 -2.38
C GLY A 15 -7.76 -23.66 -0.90
N THR A 16 -8.38 -22.75 -0.17
CA THR A 16 -8.82 -22.99 1.21
C THR A 16 -9.98 -23.96 1.19
N LYS A 17 -9.84 -25.10 1.85
CA LYS A 17 -10.90 -26.12 1.99
C LYS A 17 -11.65 -26.02 3.32
N ARG A 18 -10.98 -25.42 4.30
CA ARG A 18 -11.51 -25.24 5.64
C ARG A 18 -12.26 -23.90 5.72
N GLU A 19 -13.44 -23.90 6.30
CA GLU A 19 -14.08 -22.66 6.74
C GLU A 19 -13.48 -22.19 8.06
N TYR A 20 -13.12 -20.92 8.10
CA TYR A 20 -12.61 -20.23 9.27
C TYR A 20 -13.68 -19.27 9.77
N ASP A 21 -13.92 -19.27 11.07
CA ASP A 21 -14.90 -18.38 11.70
C ASP A 21 -14.34 -16.98 11.99
N SER A 22 -15.20 -16.07 12.39
CA SER A 22 -14.79 -14.69 12.69
C SER A 22 -13.82 -14.59 13.87
N VAL A 23 -13.90 -15.53 14.82
CA VAL A 23 -13.02 -15.57 16.00
C VAL A 23 -11.59 -15.92 15.58
N PHE A 24 -11.45 -16.84 14.64
CA PHE A 24 -10.15 -17.17 14.05
C PHE A 24 -9.49 -15.94 13.42
N PHE A 25 -10.23 -15.18 12.59
CA PHE A 25 -9.66 -14.00 11.92
C PHE A 25 -9.39 -12.86 12.89
N GLU A 26 -10.18 -12.66 13.94
CA GLU A 26 -9.86 -11.70 14.99
C GLU A 26 -8.52 -12.02 15.66
N LYS A 27 -8.30 -13.29 16.02
CA LYS A 27 -7.03 -13.74 16.58
C LYS A 27 -5.87 -13.52 15.61
N LEU A 28 -6.11 -13.78 14.33
CA LEU A 28 -5.11 -13.59 13.27
C LEU A 28 -4.74 -12.10 13.11
N VAL A 29 -5.73 -11.19 13.14
CA VAL A 29 -5.50 -9.74 13.16
C VAL A 29 -4.60 -9.34 14.32
N TYR A 30 -4.90 -9.78 15.55
CA TYR A 30 -4.08 -9.45 16.71
C TYR A 30 -2.67 -10.05 16.62
N LYS A 31 -2.52 -11.25 16.05
CA LYS A 31 -1.22 -11.88 15.82
C LYS A 31 -0.39 -11.07 14.83
N ILE A 32 -0.97 -10.67 13.70
CA ILE A 32 -0.32 -9.81 12.68
C ILE A 32 0.02 -8.46 13.28
N ALA A 33 -0.93 -7.80 13.96
CA ALA A 33 -0.72 -6.50 14.58
C ALA A 33 0.44 -6.49 15.58
N LYS A 34 0.56 -7.54 16.40
CA LYS A 34 1.68 -7.70 17.34
C LYS A 34 3.04 -7.77 16.64
N ILE A 35 3.13 -8.52 15.54
CA ILE A 35 4.38 -8.68 14.77
C ILE A 35 4.72 -7.40 14.01
N ALA A 36 3.72 -6.79 13.36
CA ALA A 36 3.86 -5.53 12.64
C ALA A 36 4.04 -4.31 13.56
N LYS A 37 3.85 -4.49 14.88
CA LYS A 37 3.88 -3.42 15.90
C LYS A 37 2.89 -2.30 15.58
N VAL A 38 1.69 -2.67 15.19
CA VAL A 38 0.57 -1.76 14.97
C VAL A 38 -0.50 -1.93 16.05
N THR A 39 -1.33 -0.90 16.24
CA THR A 39 -2.31 -0.83 17.31
C THR A 39 -3.71 -1.05 16.76
N VAL A 40 -4.39 -2.12 17.16
CA VAL A 40 -5.80 -2.36 16.81
C VAL A 40 -6.69 -1.43 17.65
N LEU A 41 -7.48 -0.59 17.00
CA LEU A 41 -8.43 0.33 17.62
C LEU A 41 -9.83 -0.25 17.67
N GLU A 42 -10.31 -0.83 16.56
CA GLU A 42 -11.66 -1.37 16.43
C GLU A 42 -11.67 -2.51 15.39
N ILE A 43 -12.55 -3.48 15.57
CA ILE A 43 -12.83 -4.53 14.61
C ILE A 43 -14.32 -4.53 14.29
N SER A 44 -14.65 -4.33 13.02
CA SER A 44 -15.98 -4.47 12.47
C SER A 44 -16.08 -5.72 11.62
N LYS A 45 -17.21 -6.40 11.67
CA LYS A 45 -17.42 -7.65 10.92
C LYS A 45 -18.87 -7.83 10.49
N TYR A 46 -19.04 -8.48 9.35
CA TYR A 46 -20.34 -8.81 8.80
C TYR A 46 -20.35 -10.22 8.20
N LYS A 47 -21.33 -11.03 8.57
CA LYS A 47 -21.52 -12.36 8.01
C LYS A 47 -22.59 -12.30 6.91
N PHE A 48 -22.29 -12.87 5.76
CA PHE A 48 -23.21 -12.96 4.64
C PHE A 48 -24.02 -14.26 4.67
N GLU A 49 -25.24 -14.22 4.15
CA GLU A 49 -26.06 -15.39 3.91
C GLU A 49 -26.00 -15.76 2.42
N PRO A 50 -25.85 -17.04 2.05
CA PRO A 50 -25.77 -18.23 2.92
C PRO A 50 -24.38 -18.47 3.51
N GLN A 51 -23.31 -17.78 3.06
CA GLN A 51 -21.94 -18.02 3.52
C GLN A 51 -21.02 -16.82 3.23
N GLY A 52 -19.82 -16.88 3.78
CA GLY A 52 -18.84 -15.82 3.66
C GLY A 52 -18.97 -14.75 4.74
N PHE A 53 -17.88 -14.03 4.95
CA PHE A 53 -17.89 -12.91 5.86
C PHE A 53 -16.82 -11.88 5.49
N THR A 54 -16.97 -10.67 6.00
CA THR A 54 -16.00 -9.60 5.94
C THR A 54 -15.62 -9.18 7.35
N LEU A 55 -14.32 -8.95 7.55
CA LEU A 55 -13.77 -8.33 8.75
C LEU A 55 -12.88 -7.17 8.34
N VAL A 56 -13.03 -6.03 9.03
CA VAL A 56 -12.14 -4.87 8.90
C VAL A 56 -11.68 -4.46 10.29
N ALA A 57 -10.38 -4.41 10.47
CA ALA A 57 -9.74 -3.90 11.67
C ALA A 57 -9.18 -2.50 11.39
N LEU A 58 -9.68 -1.51 12.10
CA LEU A 58 -9.12 -0.17 12.14
C LEU A 58 -7.87 -0.19 13.02
N LEU A 59 -6.78 0.31 12.48
CA LEU A 59 -5.51 0.46 13.19
C LEU A 59 -5.21 1.94 13.39
N ALA A 60 -4.45 2.27 14.43
CA ALA A 60 -3.92 3.63 14.59
C ALA A 60 -3.03 4.02 13.39
N GLU A 61 -2.42 3.04 12.73
CA GLU A 61 -1.52 3.20 11.60
C GLU A 61 -2.17 2.85 10.25
N SER A 62 -3.44 2.52 10.16
CA SER A 62 -4.34 2.35 9.02
C SER A 62 -5.36 1.21 9.15
N HIS A 63 -5.26 0.06 8.42
CA HIS A 63 -6.25 -1.03 8.50
C HIS A 63 -5.72 -2.39 8.06
N ILE A 64 -6.41 -3.44 8.52
CA ILE A 64 -6.34 -4.80 7.99
C ILE A 64 -7.76 -5.23 7.62
N SER A 65 -7.92 -5.90 6.46
CA SER A 65 -9.20 -6.52 6.12
C SER A 65 -9.07 -7.97 5.65
N PHE A 66 -10.14 -8.74 5.87
CA PHE A 66 -10.35 -10.08 5.35
C PHE A 66 -11.72 -10.17 4.70
N HIS A 67 -11.77 -10.77 3.50
CA HIS A 67 -13.01 -11.12 2.81
C HIS A 67 -12.96 -12.59 2.43
N THR A 68 -13.97 -13.36 2.83
CA THR A 68 -14.00 -14.80 2.56
C THR A 68 -15.05 -15.14 1.51
N PHE A 69 -14.67 -16.02 0.59
CA PHE A 69 -15.51 -16.56 -0.48
C PHE A 69 -15.45 -18.10 -0.42
N PRO A 70 -16.15 -18.74 0.56
CA PRO A 70 -16.05 -20.18 0.78
C PRO A 70 -16.42 -21.00 -0.45
N GLU A 71 -17.40 -20.54 -1.24
CA GLU A 71 -17.85 -21.18 -2.47
C GLU A 71 -16.76 -21.24 -3.57
N LYS A 72 -15.75 -20.41 -3.45
CA LYS A 72 -14.59 -20.34 -4.39
C LYS A 72 -13.32 -20.87 -3.76
N GLY A 73 -13.33 -21.16 -2.45
CA GLY A 73 -12.13 -21.51 -1.70
C GLY A 73 -11.10 -20.37 -1.70
N ILE A 74 -11.57 -19.11 -1.61
CA ILE A 74 -10.74 -17.92 -1.66
C ILE A 74 -10.93 -17.07 -0.41
N ILE A 75 -9.81 -16.56 0.11
CA ILE A 75 -9.78 -15.49 1.12
C ILE A 75 -8.94 -14.36 0.56
N SER A 76 -9.52 -13.16 0.50
CA SER A 76 -8.79 -11.95 0.14
C SER A 76 -8.38 -11.21 1.40
N PHE A 77 -7.13 -10.82 1.48
CA PHE A 77 -6.52 -10.10 2.59
C PHE A 77 -5.91 -8.79 2.10
N ASP A 78 -6.03 -7.79 2.92
CA ASP A 78 -5.52 -6.45 2.67
C ASP A 78 -4.91 -5.89 3.96
N PHE A 79 -3.70 -5.33 3.85
CA PHE A 79 -3.05 -4.63 4.95
C PHE A 79 -2.32 -3.39 4.43
N PHE A 80 -2.85 -2.24 4.77
CA PHE A 80 -2.21 -0.95 4.58
C PHE A 80 -1.69 -0.41 5.90
N THR A 81 -0.47 0.13 5.91
CA THR A 81 0.10 0.75 7.12
C THR A 81 1.15 1.81 6.81
N CYS A 82 1.19 2.85 7.64
CA CYS A 82 2.27 3.84 7.69
C CYS A 82 3.30 3.52 8.81
N ALA A 83 3.22 2.34 9.42
CA ALA A 83 4.17 1.90 10.44
C ALA A 83 5.57 1.66 9.87
N LYS A 84 6.56 1.54 10.76
CA LYS A 84 7.96 1.29 10.37
C LYS A 84 8.21 -0.13 9.89
N ILE A 85 7.41 -1.10 10.35
CA ILE A 85 7.53 -2.51 9.97
C ILE A 85 6.67 -2.73 8.74
N SER A 86 7.25 -3.33 7.70
CA SER A 86 6.54 -3.63 6.46
C SER A 86 5.33 -4.55 6.72
N PRO A 87 4.18 -4.30 6.07
CA PRO A 87 3.01 -5.17 6.15
C PRO A 87 3.28 -6.58 5.57
N SER A 88 4.36 -6.78 4.84
CA SER A 88 4.76 -8.09 4.29
C SER A 88 5.00 -9.16 5.37
N VAL A 89 5.25 -8.78 6.63
CA VAL A 89 5.31 -9.71 7.77
C VAL A 89 4.01 -10.51 7.94
N ALA A 90 2.88 -10.01 7.45
CA ALA A 90 1.60 -10.72 7.48
C ALA A 90 1.60 -11.97 6.59
N LEU A 91 2.39 -11.98 5.51
CA LEU A 91 2.46 -13.11 4.57
C LEU A 91 2.91 -14.40 5.25
N ASP A 92 3.94 -14.34 6.08
CA ASP A 92 4.45 -15.52 6.78
C ASP A 92 3.45 -16.03 7.82
N VAL A 93 2.81 -15.11 8.55
CA VAL A 93 1.74 -15.46 9.51
C VAL A 93 0.57 -16.15 8.80
N ILE A 94 0.15 -15.63 7.65
CA ILE A 94 -0.97 -16.18 6.87
C ILE A 94 -0.61 -17.55 6.30
N LYS A 95 0.60 -17.74 5.79
CA LYS A 95 1.10 -19.05 5.30
C LYS A 95 1.05 -20.12 6.37
N ASP A 96 1.39 -19.76 7.61
CA ASP A 96 1.42 -20.70 8.73
C ASP A 96 0.01 -21.03 9.27
N GLU A 97 -0.93 -20.10 9.19
CA GLU A 97 -2.23 -20.22 9.88
C GLU A 97 -3.38 -20.63 8.94
N ILE A 98 -3.29 -20.33 7.65
CA ILE A 98 -4.37 -20.60 6.69
C ILE A 98 -3.94 -21.68 5.69
N GLU A 99 -4.72 -22.75 5.62
CA GLU A 99 -4.53 -23.78 4.58
C GLU A 99 -4.76 -23.16 3.19
N HIS A 100 -3.81 -23.40 2.30
CA HIS A 100 -3.85 -22.86 0.95
C HIS A 100 -3.12 -23.74 -0.06
N SER A 101 -3.48 -23.66 -1.33
CA SER A 101 -2.73 -24.22 -2.45
C SER A 101 -1.81 -23.19 -3.12
N GLN A 102 -2.24 -21.91 -3.09
CA GLN A 102 -1.50 -20.80 -3.69
C GLN A 102 -1.82 -19.49 -2.95
N ILE A 103 -0.85 -18.60 -2.88
CA ILE A 103 -1.04 -17.20 -2.46
C ILE A 103 -0.51 -16.30 -3.57
N ILE A 104 -1.37 -15.38 -4.05
CA ILE A 104 -0.99 -14.31 -4.97
C ILE A 104 -0.77 -13.07 -4.14
N THR A 105 0.41 -12.48 -4.22
CA THR A 105 0.82 -11.31 -3.45
C THR A 105 1.01 -10.11 -4.36
N LYS A 106 0.52 -8.94 -3.94
CA LYS A 106 0.84 -7.64 -4.55
C LYS A 106 1.24 -6.68 -3.46
N GLU A 107 2.32 -5.95 -3.68
CA GLU A 107 2.84 -4.95 -2.75
C GLU A 107 2.94 -3.60 -3.44
N PHE A 108 2.57 -2.55 -2.72
CA PHE A 108 2.59 -1.18 -3.20
C PHE A 108 3.26 -0.29 -2.16
N ASN A 109 4.18 0.56 -2.61
CA ASN A 109 4.69 1.66 -1.81
C ASN A 109 3.87 2.91 -2.13
N ILE A 110 3.47 3.63 -1.09
CA ILE A 110 2.83 4.94 -1.22
C ILE A 110 3.86 5.96 -0.79
N ASP A 111 4.35 6.71 -1.76
CA ASP A 111 5.40 7.70 -1.57
C ASP A 111 4.87 9.10 -1.82
N THR A 112 5.49 10.09 -1.20
CA THR A 112 5.28 11.47 -1.63
C THR A 112 5.85 11.64 -3.02
N VAL A 113 5.09 12.29 -3.87
CA VAL A 113 5.51 12.60 -5.24
C VAL A 113 6.09 14.00 -5.24
N ASP A 114 7.35 14.13 -5.67
CA ASP A 114 7.93 15.45 -5.93
C ASP A 114 7.29 16.02 -7.18
N LEU A 115 6.61 17.16 -7.03
CA LEU A 115 6.01 17.88 -8.14
C LEU A 115 6.90 19.07 -8.54
N TYR A 116 7.33 19.11 -9.80
CA TYR A 116 7.88 20.30 -10.38
C TYR A 116 6.76 21.25 -10.81
N HIS A 117 6.79 22.49 -10.34
CA HIS A 117 5.83 23.53 -10.70
C HIS A 117 6.46 24.47 -11.71
N ASP A 118 6.03 24.39 -12.97
CA ASP A 118 6.41 25.33 -14.00
C ASP A 118 5.65 26.65 -13.78
N ASN A 119 6.39 27.65 -13.30
CA ASN A 119 5.86 29.00 -13.05
C ASN A 119 6.03 29.96 -14.26
N TYR A 120 6.66 29.51 -15.35
CA TYR A 120 7.12 30.38 -16.43
C TYR A 120 6.35 30.25 -17.74
N SER A 121 5.58 29.18 -17.95
CA SER A 121 5.03 28.87 -19.28
C SER A 121 3.84 29.72 -19.72
N SER A 122 3.11 30.39 -18.83
CA SER A 122 2.07 31.39 -19.16
C SER A 122 1.48 32.02 -17.91
N PRO A 123 1.20 33.33 -17.87
CA PRO A 123 0.50 33.97 -16.76
C PRO A 123 -0.86 33.32 -16.52
N GLY A 124 -1.05 32.78 -15.30
CA GLY A 124 -2.32 32.18 -14.89
C GLY A 124 -2.48 30.68 -15.16
N LEU A 125 -1.53 30.03 -15.85
CA LEU A 125 -1.51 28.59 -16.04
C LEU A 125 -0.45 27.94 -15.15
N LYS A 126 -0.88 27.17 -14.16
CA LYS A 126 0.02 26.33 -13.35
C LYS A 126 0.10 24.94 -13.99
N LYS A 127 1.28 24.56 -14.44
CA LYS A 127 1.57 23.18 -14.86
C LYS A 127 2.37 22.50 -13.78
N SER A 128 2.01 21.27 -13.44
CA SER A 128 2.74 20.45 -12.48
C SER A 128 3.09 19.13 -13.15
N TYR A 129 4.32 18.69 -12.95
CA TYR A 129 4.84 17.44 -13.51
C TYR A 129 5.30 16.54 -12.38
N VAL A 130 5.03 15.24 -12.50
CA VAL A 130 5.56 14.24 -11.57
C VAL A 130 7.03 14.02 -11.88
N VAL A 131 7.88 14.21 -10.88
CA VAL A 131 9.32 14.04 -10.98
C VAL A 131 9.69 12.68 -10.43
N ASN A 132 10.16 11.79 -11.30
CA ASN A 132 10.67 10.48 -10.90
C ASN A 132 12.10 10.57 -10.35
N ASN A 133 12.92 11.45 -10.94
CA ASN A 133 14.31 11.60 -10.53
C ASN A 133 14.83 12.99 -10.86
N VAL A 134 15.71 13.54 -10.00
CA VAL A 134 16.52 14.72 -10.30
C VAL A 134 17.87 14.25 -10.82
N ILE A 135 18.12 14.42 -12.11
CA ILE A 135 19.34 13.95 -12.76
C ILE A 135 20.48 14.90 -12.44
N GLU A 136 20.25 16.20 -12.63
CA GLU A 136 21.22 17.24 -12.31
C GLU A 136 20.53 18.52 -11.84
N ASN A 137 21.18 19.25 -10.94
CA ASN A 137 20.73 20.53 -10.42
C ASN A 137 21.96 21.40 -10.13
N PHE A 138 22.14 22.48 -10.87
CA PHE A 138 23.29 23.35 -10.74
C PHE A 138 23.03 24.79 -11.19
N LYS A 139 23.89 25.73 -10.78
CA LYS A 139 23.88 27.10 -11.31
C LYS A 139 24.87 27.23 -12.46
N SER A 140 24.42 27.78 -13.56
CA SER A 140 25.27 28.13 -14.71
C SER A 140 26.25 29.25 -14.35
N LYS A 141 27.28 29.42 -15.17
CA LYS A 141 28.26 30.49 -14.99
C LYS A 141 27.65 31.90 -15.06
N VAL A 142 26.48 32.05 -15.66
CA VAL A 142 25.74 33.31 -15.75
C VAL A 142 24.64 33.44 -14.68
N GLY A 143 24.63 32.52 -13.71
CA GLY A 143 23.74 32.57 -12.54
C GLY A 143 22.36 31.95 -12.73
N GLN A 144 22.05 31.37 -13.89
CA GLN A 144 20.78 30.67 -14.10
C GLN A 144 20.75 29.35 -13.32
N HIS A 145 19.62 29.05 -12.76
CA HIS A 145 19.36 27.76 -12.14
C HIS A 145 18.95 26.76 -13.21
N ILE A 146 19.66 25.65 -13.31
CA ILE A 146 19.42 24.61 -14.31
C ILE A 146 19.06 23.31 -13.60
N GLU A 147 17.95 22.71 -13.97
CA GLU A 147 17.50 21.41 -13.48
C GLU A 147 17.26 20.46 -14.64
N ILE A 148 17.83 19.26 -14.57
CA ILE A 148 17.52 18.17 -15.46
C ILE A 148 16.75 17.13 -14.64
N LEU A 149 15.46 16.98 -14.98
CA LEU A 149 14.52 16.13 -14.27
C LEU A 149 14.07 14.97 -15.18
N GLU A 150 13.86 13.81 -14.60
CA GLU A 150 13.16 12.72 -15.24
C GLU A 150 11.68 12.78 -14.83
N LEU A 151 10.81 13.09 -15.78
CA LEU A 151 9.38 13.22 -15.60
C LEU A 151 8.66 11.94 -16.00
N GLU A 152 7.61 11.58 -15.26
CA GLU A 152 6.82 10.37 -15.53
C GLU A 152 6.24 10.34 -16.96
N GLN A 153 5.72 11.48 -17.44
CA GLN A 153 5.03 11.57 -18.73
C GLN A 153 5.95 11.86 -19.93
N PHE A 154 7.11 12.48 -19.70
CA PHE A 154 7.94 13.04 -20.77
C PHE A 154 9.38 12.52 -20.77
N GLY A 155 9.77 11.70 -19.79
CA GLY A 155 11.17 11.30 -19.63
C GLY A 155 12.04 12.48 -19.20
N LYS A 156 13.27 12.61 -19.78
CA LYS A 156 14.21 13.66 -19.40
C LYS A 156 13.79 15.04 -19.92
N ALA A 157 13.66 16.00 -19.02
CA ALA A 157 13.32 17.38 -19.31
C ALA A 157 14.34 18.33 -18.69
N LEU A 158 14.64 19.42 -19.41
CA LEU A 158 15.52 20.50 -18.98
C LEU A 158 14.69 21.72 -18.59
N PHE A 159 14.94 22.26 -17.41
CA PHE A 159 14.37 23.52 -16.92
C PHE A 159 15.48 24.52 -16.65
N ILE A 160 15.24 25.80 -17.05
CA ILE A 160 16.22 26.89 -16.95
C ILE A 160 15.56 28.10 -16.30
#